data_1477f1369c82bdcc0601baa9ecd5444e
#
_entry.id   1477f1369c82bdcc0601baa9ecd5444e
#
_cell.length_a   1.000
_cell.length_b   1.000
_cell.length_c   1.000
_cell.angle_alpha   90.00
_cell.angle_beta   90.00
_cell.angle_gamma   90.00
#
_symmetry.space_group_name_H-M   'P 1'
#
loop_
_entity.id
_entity.type
_entity.pdbx_description
1 polymer ?
#
loop_
_entity_poly.entity_id
_entity_poly.type
_entity_poly.pdbx_seq_one_letter_code
_entity_poly.pdbx_strand_id
1 'polypeptide(L)'
;MNKEQVDLLGKYIKAGTSAILIEEIPENAIKKGAVILEADCSKAELMGHYENLEFIAPEWYKKLMDSSKEHIPVLIIKGINKISEEEQRKFIELFKYRKVYVHKLPKNCMIFATYSNLKERPIQEELYSFLVHI
;
A
#
# COMPACT_ATOMS: atom_id res chain seq x y z
N MET A 1 -7.00 2.90 17.42
CA MET A 1 -7.95 3.76 16.68
C MET A 1 -9.16 4.07 17.54
N ASN A 2 -9.61 5.32 17.59
CA ASN A 2 -10.82 5.66 18.30
C ASN A 2 -12.06 5.34 17.47
N LYS A 3 -13.23 5.48 18.08
CA LYS A 3 -14.50 5.15 17.42
C LYS A 3 -14.77 5.99 16.18
N GLU A 4 -14.43 7.28 16.23
CA GLU A 4 -14.61 8.18 15.07
C GLU A 4 -13.77 7.75 13.88
N GLN A 5 -12.52 7.33 14.13
CA GLN A 5 -11.63 6.85 13.09
C GLN A 5 -12.12 5.52 12.51
N VAL A 6 -12.64 4.62 13.35
CA VAL A 6 -13.20 3.35 12.88
C VAL A 6 -14.41 3.59 11.99
N ASP A 7 -15.31 4.49 12.41
CA ASP A 7 -16.50 4.82 11.64
C ASP A 7 -16.14 5.48 10.30
N LEU A 8 -15.17 6.38 10.32
CA LEU A 8 -14.69 7.06 9.12
C LEU A 8 -14.02 6.07 8.14
N LEU A 9 -13.21 5.16 8.67
CA LEU A 9 -12.59 4.10 7.88
C LEU A 9 -13.66 3.25 7.19
N GLY A 10 -14.70 2.85 7.94
CA GLY A 10 -15.80 2.08 7.38
C GLY A 10 -16.49 2.79 6.22
N LYS A 11 -16.67 4.12 6.33
CA LYS A 11 -17.27 4.92 5.26
C LYS A 11 -16.40 4.96 4.02
N TYR A 12 -15.08 5.11 4.17
CA TYR A 12 -14.15 5.11 3.04
C TYR A 12 -14.09 3.76 2.35
N ILE A 13 -14.08 2.68 3.12
CA ILE A 13 -14.11 1.33 2.56
C ILE A 13 -15.39 1.13 1.74
N LYS A 14 -16.52 1.52 2.30
CA LYS A 14 -17.82 1.40 1.64
C LYS A 14 -17.91 2.24 0.37
N ALA A 15 -17.28 3.41 0.38
CA ALA A 15 -17.24 4.30 -0.79
C ALA A 15 -16.25 3.86 -1.87
N GLY A 16 -15.45 2.81 -1.61
CA GLY A 16 -14.46 2.34 -2.56
C GLY A 16 -13.20 3.19 -2.62
N THR A 17 -12.88 3.91 -1.54
CA THR A 17 -11.65 4.70 -1.46
C THR A 17 -10.45 3.78 -1.55
N SER A 18 -9.57 4.03 -2.48
CA SER A 18 -8.53 3.08 -2.86
C SER A 18 -7.19 3.21 -2.12
N ALA A 19 -6.92 4.35 -1.49
CA ALA A 19 -5.62 4.57 -0.82
C ALA A 19 -5.83 5.36 0.48
N ILE A 20 -5.45 4.75 1.59
CA ILE A 20 -5.71 5.29 2.93
C ILE A 20 -4.40 5.34 3.73
N LEU A 21 -4.14 6.51 4.33
CA LEU A 21 -3.02 6.71 5.24
C LEU A 21 -3.56 6.62 6.67
N ILE A 22 -3.05 5.67 7.44
CA ILE A 22 -3.57 5.35 8.76
C ILE A 22 -2.44 4.97 9.73
N GLU A 23 -2.58 5.32 11.00
CA GLU A 23 -1.55 5.02 12.00
C GLU A 23 -1.49 3.54 12.35
N GLU A 24 -2.64 2.91 12.54
CA GLU A 24 -2.73 1.48 12.86
C GLU A 24 -3.61 0.75 11.85
N ILE A 25 -3.21 -0.46 11.50
CA ILE A 25 -3.97 -1.29 10.58
C ILE A 25 -5.09 -1.99 11.34
N PRO A 26 -6.35 -1.91 10.86
CA PRO A 26 -7.44 -2.66 11.48
C PRO A 26 -7.19 -4.17 11.41
N GLU A 27 -7.43 -4.87 12.50
CA GLU A 27 -7.28 -6.34 12.56
C GLU A 27 -8.02 -7.06 11.43
N ASN A 28 -9.18 -6.55 11.06
CA ASN A 28 -10.00 -7.15 10.01
C ASN A 28 -9.32 -7.16 8.64
N ALA A 29 -8.50 -6.16 8.36
CA ALA A 29 -7.75 -6.08 7.09
C ALA A 29 -6.67 -7.15 7.02
N ILE A 30 -6.10 -7.52 8.16
CA ILE A 30 -5.05 -8.54 8.23
C ILE A 30 -5.62 -9.95 8.06
N LYS A 31 -6.81 -10.20 8.60
CA LYS A 31 -7.42 -11.53 8.66
C LYS A 31 -7.90 -12.09 7.31
N LYS A 32 -7.99 -11.28 6.27
CA LYS A 32 -8.59 -11.69 5.00
C LYS A 32 -7.61 -11.75 3.83
N GLY A 33 -6.40 -12.22 4.10
CA GLY A 33 -5.40 -12.39 3.05
C GLY A 33 -4.76 -11.08 2.61
N ALA A 34 -4.70 -10.08 3.48
CA ALA A 34 -3.99 -8.84 3.20
C ALA A 34 -2.50 -9.13 2.99
N VAL A 35 -1.91 -8.45 2.04
CA VAL A 35 -0.48 -8.58 1.74
C VAL A 35 0.25 -7.40 2.34
N ILE A 36 1.30 -7.67 3.13
CA ILE A 36 2.09 -6.64 3.79
C ILE A 36 3.41 -6.46 3.06
N LEU A 37 3.72 -5.21 2.70
CA LEU A 37 4.96 -4.83 2.09
C LEU A 37 5.64 -3.80 2.99
N GLU A 38 6.86 -4.09 3.45
CA GLU A 38 7.61 -3.15 4.27
C GLU A 38 8.09 -1.97 3.41
N ALA A 39 7.93 -0.74 3.91
CA ALA A 39 8.30 0.45 3.14
C ALA A 39 9.80 0.51 2.84
N ASP A 40 10.64 -0.10 3.69
CA ASP A 40 12.09 -0.13 3.51
C ASP A 40 12.57 -1.22 2.55
N CYS A 41 11.66 -1.89 1.85
CA CYS A 41 12.03 -2.89 0.85
C CYS A 41 12.90 -2.30 -0.27
N SER A 42 13.72 -3.13 -0.89
CA SER A 42 14.55 -2.72 -2.02
C SER A 42 13.69 -2.46 -3.27
N LYS A 43 14.26 -1.80 -4.26
CA LYS A 43 13.59 -1.64 -5.56
C LYS A 43 13.25 -2.97 -6.20
N ALA A 44 14.14 -3.96 -6.10
CA ALA A 44 13.90 -5.29 -6.65
C ALA A 44 12.73 -5.99 -5.94
N GLU A 45 12.66 -5.85 -4.62
CA GLU A 45 11.54 -6.40 -3.85
C GLU A 45 10.21 -5.72 -4.18
N LEU A 46 10.25 -4.42 -4.48
CA LEU A 46 9.06 -3.66 -4.86
C LEU A 46 8.63 -3.92 -6.30
N MET A 47 9.56 -3.85 -7.24
CA MET A 47 9.27 -3.81 -8.67
C MET A 47 9.48 -5.12 -9.41
N GLY A 48 10.15 -6.10 -8.79
CA GLY A 48 10.56 -7.32 -9.45
C GLY A 48 11.93 -7.17 -10.12
N HIS A 49 12.31 -8.15 -10.89
CA HIS A 49 13.65 -8.18 -11.50
C HIS A 49 13.64 -9.01 -12.79
N TYR A 50 14.70 -8.85 -13.60
CA TYR A 50 14.91 -9.68 -14.79
C TYR A 50 15.74 -10.90 -14.43
N GLU A 51 15.35 -12.05 -14.95
CA GLU A 51 16.06 -13.30 -14.81
C GLU A 51 15.95 -14.06 -16.13
N ASN A 52 17.09 -14.39 -16.73
CA ASN A 52 17.13 -15.10 -18.02
C ASN A 52 16.28 -14.42 -19.10
N LEU A 53 16.37 -13.09 -19.19
CA LEU A 53 15.61 -12.26 -20.15
C LEU A 53 14.10 -12.21 -19.89
N GLU A 54 13.65 -12.82 -18.81
CA GLU A 54 12.25 -12.73 -18.39
C GLU A 54 12.11 -11.81 -17.19
N PHE A 55 11.03 -11.03 -17.16
CA PHE A 55 10.72 -10.19 -16.02
C PHE A 55 9.94 -10.98 -14.97
N ILE A 56 10.52 -11.10 -13.78
CA ILE A 56 9.91 -11.82 -12.66
C ILE A 56 9.19 -10.81 -11.77
N ALA A 57 7.87 -10.97 -11.65
CA ALA A 57 7.05 -10.11 -10.80
C ALA A 57 7.44 -10.27 -9.33
N PRO A 58 7.31 -9.19 -8.51
CA PRO A 58 7.63 -9.29 -7.10
C PRO A 58 6.71 -10.25 -6.35
N GLU A 59 7.23 -10.83 -5.29
CA GLU A 59 6.51 -11.84 -4.49
C GLU A 59 5.19 -11.29 -3.92
N TRP A 60 5.20 -10.05 -3.41
CA TRP A 60 3.98 -9.44 -2.88
C TRP A 60 2.89 -9.31 -3.93
N TYR A 61 3.26 -9.02 -5.17
CA TYR A 61 2.31 -8.90 -6.28
C TYR A 61 1.66 -10.25 -6.59
N LYS A 62 2.43 -11.32 -6.60
CA LYS A 62 1.90 -12.67 -6.83
C LYS A 62 0.91 -13.06 -5.74
N LYS A 63 1.24 -12.77 -4.49
CA LYS A 63 0.35 -13.04 -3.35
C LYS A 63 -0.94 -12.23 -3.44
N LEU A 64 -0.82 -10.98 -3.84
CA LEU A 64 -1.98 -10.08 -3.98
C LEU A 64 -2.92 -10.58 -5.08
N MET A 65 -2.37 -11.00 -6.21
CA MET A 65 -3.16 -11.54 -7.31
C MET A 65 -3.87 -12.83 -6.90
N ASP A 66 -3.21 -13.71 -6.15
CA ASP A 66 -3.83 -14.93 -5.65
C ASP A 66 -4.95 -14.62 -4.67
N SER A 67 -4.72 -13.68 -3.76
CA SER A 67 -5.74 -13.25 -2.79
C SER A 67 -6.97 -12.68 -3.48
N SER A 68 -6.79 -11.97 -4.60
CA SER A 68 -7.89 -11.33 -5.33
C SER A 68 -8.93 -12.31 -5.89
N LYS A 69 -8.59 -13.59 -5.97
CA LYS A 69 -9.50 -14.63 -6.46
C LYS A 69 -10.60 -14.96 -5.46
N GLU A 70 -10.34 -14.77 -4.17
CA GLU A 70 -11.26 -15.16 -3.11
C GLU A 70 -11.73 -13.99 -2.23
N HIS A 71 -10.94 -12.91 -2.19
CA HIS A 71 -11.17 -11.77 -1.31
C HIS A 71 -10.99 -10.47 -2.06
N ILE A 72 -11.48 -9.37 -1.45
CA ILE A 72 -11.11 -8.03 -1.90
C ILE A 72 -9.61 -7.89 -1.62
N PRO A 73 -8.80 -7.61 -2.65
CA PRO A 73 -7.34 -7.53 -2.44
C PRO A 73 -6.98 -6.31 -1.61
N VAL A 74 -6.14 -6.51 -0.60
CA VAL A 74 -5.67 -5.45 0.29
C VAL A 74 -4.15 -5.48 0.34
N LEU A 75 -3.52 -4.37 0.01
CA LEU A 75 -2.08 -4.18 0.11
C LEU A 75 -1.80 -3.19 1.24
N ILE A 76 -0.92 -3.57 2.15
CA ILE A 76 -0.53 -2.73 3.26
C ILE A 76 0.95 -2.38 3.13
N ILE A 77 1.25 -1.09 2.97
CA ILE A 77 2.63 -0.60 2.96
C ILE A 77 2.93 -0.14 4.37
N LYS A 78 3.73 -0.91 5.07
CA LYS A 78 3.99 -0.70 6.49
C LYS A 78 5.15 0.26 6.73
N GLY A 79 4.87 1.32 7.47
CA GLY A 79 5.88 2.28 7.87
C GLY A 79 6.35 3.20 6.75
N ILE A 80 5.42 3.83 6.03
CA ILE A 80 5.73 4.65 4.86
C ILE A 80 6.73 5.76 5.17
N ASN A 81 6.70 6.30 6.39
CA ASN A 81 7.58 7.39 6.79
C ASN A 81 8.79 6.97 7.64
N LYS A 82 9.08 5.66 7.74
CA LYS A 82 10.35 5.23 8.35
C LYS A 82 11.53 5.33 7.38
N ILE A 83 11.25 5.57 6.10
CA ILE A 83 12.25 5.87 5.08
C ILE A 83 12.22 7.36 4.76
N SER A 84 13.28 7.88 4.14
CA SER A 84 13.37 9.30 3.80
C SER A 84 12.31 9.68 2.77
N GLU A 85 12.01 10.98 2.68
CA GLU A 85 11.07 11.49 1.67
C GLU A 85 11.51 11.13 0.25
N GLU A 86 12.82 11.16 0.00
CA GLU A 86 13.36 10.77 -1.30
C GLU A 86 13.12 9.29 -1.60
N GLU A 87 13.33 8.43 -0.62
CA GLU A 87 13.06 7.00 -0.76
C GLU A 87 11.57 6.68 -0.90
N GLN A 88 10.71 7.47 -0.27
CA GLN A 88 9.26 7.33 -0.40
C GLN A 88 8.78 7.49 -1.84
N ARG A 89 9.53 8.21 -2.67
CA ARG A 89 9.16 8.46 -4.07
C ARG A 89 9.00 7.18 -4.88
N LYS A 90 9.63 6.10 -4.47
CA LYS A 90 9.49 4.79 -5.16
C LYS A 90 8.06 4.26 -5.16
N PHE A 91 7.21 4.76 -4.26
CA PHE A 91 5.80 4.34 -4.18
C PHE A 91 4.85 5.23 -4.97
N ILE A 92 5.31 6.35 -5.53
CA ILE A 92 4.44 7.29 -6.25
C ILE A 92 3.71 6.61 -7.41
N GLU A 93 4.43 5.84 -8.22
CA GLU A 93 3.81 5.13 -9.36
C GLU A 93 2.70 4.20 -8.89
N LEU A 94 2.94 3.48 -7.79
CA LEU A 94 1.98 2.55 -7.22
C LEU A 94 0.65 3.24 -6.86
N PHE A 95 0.74 4.39 -6.18
CA PHE A 95 -0.46 5.12 -5.77
C PHE A 95 -1.11 5.89 -6.91
N LYS A 96 -0.30 6.48 -7.79
CA LYS A 96 -0.80 7.32 -8.88
C LYS A 96 -1.42 6.51 -10.02
N TYR A 97 -0.75 5.45 -10.44
CA TYR A 97 -1.16 4.65 -11.60
C TYR A 97 -1.70 3.28 -11.23
N ARG A 98 -1.65 2.91 -9.98
CA ARG A 98 -2.13 1.62 -9.46
C ARG A 98 -1.46 0.45 -10.18
N LYS A 99 -0.16 0.59 -10.38
CA LYS A 99 0.67 -0.45 -11.02
C LYS A 99 2.10 -0.35 -10.51
N VAL A 100 2.83 -1.43 -10.65
CA VAL A 100 4.26 -1.46 -10.39
C VAL A 100 4.93 -1.92 -11.68
N TYR A 101 5.71 -1.02 -12.28
CA TYR A 101 6.32 -1.23 -13.58
C TYR A 101 5.22 -1.55 -14.62
N VAL A 102 5.19 -2.76 -15.17
CA VAL A 102 4.16 -3.18 -16.14
C VAL A 102 3.00 -3.94 -15.50
N HIS A 103 3.06 -4.18 -14.20
CA HIS A 103 2.08 -5.00 -13.49
C HIS A 103 1.00 -4.16 -12.84
N LYS A 104 -0.22 -4.27 -13.35
CA LYS A 104 -1.38 -3.55 -12.79
C LYS A 104 -1.88 -4.25 -11.54
N LEU A 105 -2.27 -3.48 -10.54
CA LEU A 105 -2.90 -4.02 -9.34
C LEU A 105 -4.25 -4.67 -9.70
N PRO A 106 -4.68 -5.67 -8.91
CA PRO A 106 -6.01 -6.24 -9.10
C PRO A 106 -7.08 -5.17 -9.01
N LYS A 107 -8.16 -5.36 -9.74
CA LYS A 107 -9.31 -4.45 -9.69
C LYS A 107 -9.86 -4.41 -8.26
N ASN A 108 -10.25 -3.23 -7.82
CA ASN A 108 -10.78 -2.96 -6.47
C ASN A 108 -9.77 -3.18 -5.34
N CYS A 109 -8.48 -3.21 -5.65
CA CYS A 109 -7.45 -3.32 -4.61
C CYS A 109 -7.46 -2.09 -3.72
N MET A 110 -7.51 -2.33 -2.41
CA MET A 110 -7.35 -1.27 -1.41
C MET A 110 -5.90 -1.21 -0.98
N ILE A 111 -5.37 0.00 -0.83
CA ILE A 111 -4.01 0.20 -0.36
C ILE A 111 -4.04 0.99 0.93
N PHE A 112 -3.42 0.44 1.96
CA PHE A 112 -3.19 1.15 3.22
C PHE A 112 -1.70 1.47 3.32
N ALA A 113 -1.39 2.68 3.79
CA ALA A 113 -0.03 3.05 4.17
C ALA A 113 -0.06 3.40 5.65
N THR A 114 0.83 2.80 6.45
CA THR A 114 0.90 3.11 7.87
C THR A 114 2.03 4.09 8.15
N TYR A 115 1.86 4.89 9.19
CA TYR A 115 2.82 5.91 9.59
C TYR A 115 2.95 6.00 11.09
N SER A 116 4.01 6.67 11.54
CA SER A 116 4.16 7.07 12.94
C SER A 116 4.90 8.38 12.98
N ASN A 117 4.55 9.24 13.97
CA ASN A 117 5.27 10.48 14.23
C ASN A 117 5.51 11.38 13.01
N LEU A 118 4.43 11.85 12.38
CA LEU A 118 4.50 12.71 11.19
C LEU A 118 5.26 14.03 11.40
N LYS A 119 5.31 14.54 12.64
CA LYS A 119 6.03 15.78 12.95
C LYS A 119 7.53 15.65 12.72
N GLU A 120 8.11 14.52 13.10
CA GLU A 120 9.54 14.25 12.95
C GLU A 120 9.89 13.60 11.62
N ARG A 121 8.94 12.83 11.06
CA ARG A 121 9.14 12.06 9.85
C ARG A 121 7.99 12.34 8.87
N PRO A 122 8.09 13.41 8.09
CA PRO A 122 7.01 13.77 7.18
C PRO A 122 6.90 12.81 6.01
N ILE A 123 5.73 12.82 5.39
CA ILE A 123 5.50 12.07 4.17
C ILE A 123 5.79 12.98 2.99
N GLN A 124 6.41 12.44 1.95
CA GLN A 124 6.73 13.15 0.73
C GLN A 124 5.44 13.77 0.15
N GLU A 125 5.51 15.04 -0.23
CA GLU A 125 4.35 15.86 -0.58
C GLU A 125 3.49 15.27 -1.70
N GLU A 126 4.10 14.85 -2.80
CA GLU A 126 3.36 14.29 -3.92
C GLU A 126 2.68 12.98 -3.51
N LEU A 127 3.40 12.13 -2.78
CA LEU A 127 2.86 10.86 -2.29
C LEU A 127 1.65 11.10 -1.39
N TYR A 128 1.75 12.05 -0.47
CA TYR A 128 0.66 12.40 0.44
C TYR A 128 -0.61 12.80 -0.30
N SER A 129 -0.46 13.47 -1.45
CA SER A 129 -1.60 13.96 -2.24
C SER A 129 -2.49 12.84 -2.78
N PHE A 130 -1.97 11.60 -2.86
CA PHE A 130 -2.75 10.45 -3.33
C PHE A 130 -3.43 9.68 -2.21
N LEU A 131 -3.24 10.08 -0.96
CA LEU A 131 -3.70 9.33 0.20
C LEU A 131 -4.83 10.07 0.93
N VAL A 132 -5.81 9.30 1.42
CA VAL A 132 -6.81 9.83 2.34
C VAL A 132 -6.30 9.59 3.75
N HIS A 133 -6.01 10.66 4.47
CA HIS A 133 -5.45 10.59 5.80
C HIS A 133 -6.56 10.49 6.85
N ILE A 134 -6.54 9.42 7.60
CA ILE A 134 -7.46 9.18 8.69
C ILE A 134 -6.80 9.44 10.04
#